data_ee96c093fee926cdbf6dfa892ed71eed
#
_entry.id   ee96c093fee926cdbf6dfa892ed71eed
#
_cell.length_a   1.000
_cell.length_b   1.000
_cell.length_c   1.000
_cell.angle_alpha   90.00
_cell.angle_beta   90.00
_cell.angle_gamma   90.00
#
_symmetry.space_group_name_H-M   'P 1'
#
loop_
_entity.id
_entity.type
_entity.pdbx_description
1 polymer ?
#
loop_
_entity_poly.entity_id
_entity_poly.type
_entity_poly.pdbx_seq_one_letter_code
_entity_poly.pdbx_strand_id
1 'polypeptide(L)'
;MGKGKLAKFADMETYENVFQYPYSVVEHVPFDMQGHWHEQYFHNENPIVLELGCGKGEYTVGLAKLFPDVNFIGVDIKGARMWTGATQALQEGLTNVAFLRTNIEIIDRFFAPGEVSEIWLTFSDPQMKNPHKRLSSTFFMERYRRFLTDGGLVHLKTDSNFLFTYTTYMVERNRLPLLFRTEDLYHDKRLRLSADHTRFFFCGANEPEEKEQQTLAEEAAGNILPNFQTYYESQWIERGLNIKYMRFALPREGRLEEPLAEIELDDYRSYKRPKRSSREKAQ
;
A
#
# COMPACT_ATOMS: atom_id res chain seq x y z
N MET A 1 -20.17 -22.38 -3.54
CA MET A 1 -20.79 -21.10 -3.14
C MET A 1 -19.84 -20.38 -2.20
N GLY A 2 -19.51 -19.10 -2.47
CA GLY A 2 -18.63 -18.34 -1.57
C GLY A 2 -19.30 -18.05 -0.23
N LYS A 3 -18.52 -18.04 0.86
CA LYS A 3 -19.04 -17.67 2.20
C LYS A 3 -19.72 -16.30 2.19
N GLY A 4 -20.86 -16.18 2.86
CA GLY A 4 -21.54 -14.91 3.04
C GLY A 4 -20.69 -13.90 3.84
N LYS A 5 -21.02 -12.60 3.73
CA LYS A 5 -20.26 -11.52 4.38
C LYS A 5 -20.15 -11.70 5.91
N LEU A 6 -21.25 -12.09 6.57
CA LEU A 6 -21.27 -12.31 8.03
C LEU A 6 -20.37 -13.47 8.45
N ALA A 7 -20.39 -14.58 7.70
CA ALA A 7 -19.52 -15.72 7.98
C ALA A 7 -18.03 -15.37 7.86
N LYS A 8 -17.65 -14.51 6.90
CA LYS A 8 -16.27 -14.02 6.78
C LYS A 8 -15.83 -13.17 7.97
N PHE A 9 -16.71 -12.36 8.53
CA PHE A 9 -16.40 -11.59 9.73
C PHE A 9 -16.25 -12.50 10.95
N ALA A 10 -17.13 -13.51 11.10
CA ALA A 10 -17.02 -14.49 12.18
C ALA A 10 -15.71 -15.30 12.09
N ASP A 11 -15.30 -15.72 10.88
CA ASP A 11 -14.00 -16.36 10.68
C ASP A 11 -12.85 -15.46 11.15
N MET A 12 -12.85 -14.18 10.73
CA MET A 12 -11.76 -13.24 11.06
C MET A 12 -11.68 -12.89 12.55
N GLU A 13 -12.73 -13.10 13.32
CA GLU A 13 -12.68 -12.97 14.79
C GLU A 13 -11.83 -14.06 15.44
N THR A 14 -11.62 -15.18 14.75
CA THR A 14 -10.81 -16.32 15.23
C THR A 14 -9.42 -16.37 14.63
N TYR A 15 -9.10 -15.48 13.67
CA TYR A 15 -7.83 -15.50 12.97
C TYR A 15 -6.74 -14.78 13.76
N GLU A 16 -5.67 -15.49 14.08
CA GLU A 16 -4.52 -14.95 14.81
C GLU A 16 -3.75 -13.86 14.04
N ASN A 17 -3.85 -13.87 12.69
CA ASN A 17 -3.20 -12.88 11.83
C ASN A 17 -4.11 -11.68 11.49
N VAL A 18 -5.26 -11.51 12.17
CA VAL A 18 -6.19 -10.41 11.89
C VAL A 18 -6.50 -9.58 13.14
N PHE A 19 -6.22 -8.28 13.04
CA PHE A 19 -6.47 -7.28 14.09
C PHE A 19 -7.61 -6.35 13.65
N GLN A 20 -8.73 -6.32 14.39
CA GLN A 20 -9.92 -5.58 13.98
C GLN A 20 -10.17 -4.36 14.87
N TYR A 21 -9.70 -3.20 14.44
CA TYR A 21 -9.81 -1.93 15.16
C TYR A 21 -10.43 -0.82 14.28
N PRO A 22 -11.71 -0.96 13.84
CA PRO A 22 -12.40 0.15 13.19
C PRO A 22 -12.60 1.30 14.20
N TYR A 23 -12.95 2.49 13.69
CA TYR A 23 -13.09 3.70 14.49
C TYR A 23 -13.88 3.48 15.79
N SER A 24 -15.01 2.77 15.69
CA SER A 24 -15.89 2.46 16.83
C SER A 24 -15.25 1.60 17.93
N VAL A 25 -14.18 0.89 17.62
CA VAL A 25 -13.45 0.07 18.58
C VAL A 25 -12.30 0.86 19.20
N VAL A 26 -11.51 1.53 18.37
CA VAL A 26 -10.29 2.22 18.80
C VAL A 26 -10.57 3.43 19.74
N GLU A 27 -11.78 3.93 19.75
CA GLU A 27 -12.22 4.97 20.70
C GLU A 27 -12.35 4.45 22.13
N HIS A 28 -12.53 3.14 22.29
CA HIS A 28 -12.84 2.51 23.58
C HIS A 28 -11.81 1.45 24.01
N VAL A 29 -11.04 0.94 23.06
CA VAL A 29 -10.06 -0.13 23.31
C VAL A 29 -8.70 0.36 22.85
N PRO A 30 -7.70 0.47 23.75
CA PRO A 30 -6.33 0.78 23.36
C PRO A 30 -5.76 -0.32 22.46
N PHE A 31 -4.80 0.05 21.64
CA PHE A 31 -4.05 -0.89 20.81
C PHE A 31 -2.67 -1.11 21.45
N ASP A 32 -2.55 -2.18 22.19
CA ASP A 32 -1.37 -2.44 23.03
C ASP A 32 -0.13 -2.88 22.24
N MET A 33 -0.30 -3.23 20.95
CA MET A 33 0.80 -3.65 20.08
C MET A 33 1.55 -2.49 19.40
N GLN A 34 1.14 -1.23 19.60
CA GLN A 34 1.86 -0.08 19.07
C GLN A 34 3.30 -0.04 19.61
N GLY A 35 4.30 -0.18 18.74
CA GLY A 35 5.70 -0.29 19.11
C GLY A 35 6.16 -1.70 19.48
N HIS A 36 5.28 -2.69 19.41
CA HIS A 36 5.53 -4.07 19.84
C HIS A 36 5.20 -5.12 18.77
N TRP A 37 5.01 -4.71 17.51
CA TRP A 37 4.72 -5.66 16.42
C TRP A 37 5.79 -6.72 16.25
N HIS A 38 7.07 -6.36 16.35
CA HIS A 38 8.20 -7.29 16.27
C HIS A 38 8.17 -8.31 17.38
N GLU A 39 7.97 -7.87 18.63
CA GLU A 39 8.02 -8.70 19.82
C GLU A 39 6.76 -9.56 20.00
N GLN A 40 5.57 -8.93 19.88
CA GLN A 40 4.31 -9.57 20.27
C GLN A 40 3.65 -10.38 19.18
N TYR A 41 3.95 -10.08 17.90
CA TYR A 41 3.32 -10.79 16.79
C TYR A 41 4.32 -11.50 15.87
N PHE A 42 5.27 -10.77 15.28
CA PHE A 42 6.19 -11.36 14.31
C PHE A 42 7.31 -12.20 14.95
N HIS A 43 7.65 -11.95 16.18
CA HIS A 43 8.73 -12.62 16.94
C HIS A 43 10.08 -12.57 16.22
N ASN A 44 10.36 -11.47 15.53
CA ASN A 44 11.59 -11.20 14.79
C ASN A 44 11.81 -9.69 14.63
N GLU A 45 13.00 -9.27 14.19
CA GLU A 45 13.39 -7.87 13.97
C GLU A 45 13.34 -7.47 12.47
N ASN A 46 12.68 -8.25 11.63
CA ASN A 46 12.60 -8.00 10.21
C ASN A 46 11.84 -6.68 9.93
N PRO A 47 12.21 -5.93 8.88
CA PRO A 47 11.53 -4.70 8.51
C PRO A 47 10.02 -4.91 8.32
N ILE A 48 9.21 -3.92 8.75
CA ILE A 48 7.76 -3.95 8.56
C ILE A 48 7.38 -3.09 7.35
N VAL A 49 6.63 -3.68 6.44
CA VAL A 49 6.09 -3.06 5.22
C VAL A 49 4.57 -3.05 5.28
N LEU A 50 3.94 -1.90 5.03
CA LEU A 50 2.49 -1.76 5.00
C LEU A 50 1.96 -1.70 3.57
N GLU A 51 0.89 -2.44 3.28
CA GLU A 51 0.03 -2.19 2.12
C GLU A 51 -1.24 -1.47 2.56
N LEU A 52 -1.40 -0.19 2.21
CA LEU A 52 -2.55 0.61 2.59
C LEU A 52 -3.65 0.55 1.53
N GLY A 53 -4.82 0.03 1.92
CA GLY A 53 -5.91 -0.27 1.01
C GLY A 53 -5.77 -1.65 0.37
N CYS A 54 -5.27 -2.64 1.10
CA CYS A 54 -4.88 -3.97 0.61
C CYS A 54 -6.00 -4.78 -0.07
N GLY A 55 -7.25 -4.40 0.11
CA GLY A 55 -8.39 -5.06 -0.51
C GLY A 55 -8.48 -6.54 -0.17
N LYS A 56 -8.09 -7.43 -1.08
CA LYS A 56 -8.03 -8.87 -0.86
C LYS A 56 -6.71 -9.35 -0.27
N GLY A 57 -5.73 -8.46 -0.12
CA GLY A 57 -4.39 -8.80 0.38
C GLY A 57 -3.51 -9.54 -0.63
N GLU A 58 -3.80 -9.43 -1.92
CA GLU A 58 -3.03 -10.13 -2.98
C GLU A 58 -1.57 -9.70 -2.97
N TYR A 59 -1.29 -8.39 -2.83
CA TYR A 59 0.06 -7.86 -2.71
C TYR A 59 0.71 -8.26 -1.39
N THR A 60 0.03 -8.04 -0.27
CA THR A 60 0.51 -8.39 1.06
C THR A 60 1.00 -9.84 1.13
N VAL A 61 0.16 -10.79 0.69
CA VAL A 61 0.49 -12.23 0.72
C VAL A 61 1.55 -12.58 -0.33
N GLY A 62 1.43 -12.01 -1.53
CA GLY A 62 2.37 -12.29 -2.61
C GLY A 62 3.79 -11.84 -2.30
N LEU A 63 3.95 -10.63 -1.77
CA LEU A 63 5.26 -10.11 -1.37
C LEU A 63 5.83 -10.90 -0.18
N ALA A 64 5.01 -11.25 0.79
CA ALA A 64 5.47 -12.04 1.94
C ALA A 64 6.05 -13.40 1.56
N LYS A 65 5.51 -14.04 0.51
CA LYS A 65 6.07 -15.28 -0.03
C LYS A 65 7.42 -15.10 -0.69
N LEU A 66 7.61 -13.96 -1.36
CA LEU A 66 8.85 -13.64 -2.07
C LEU A 66 9.95 -13.19 -1.11
N PHE A 67 9.57 -12.58 0.02
CA PHE A 67 10.49 -11.97 0.99
C PHE A 67 10.24 -12.49 2.40
N PRO A 68 10.70 -13.71 2.73
CA PRO A 68 10.49 -14.30 4.06
C PRO A 68 11.16 -13.51 5.20
N ASP A 69 12.19 -12.73 4.90
CA ASP A 69 12.91 -11.89 5.86
C ASP A 69 12.31 -10.48 6.00
N VAL A 70 11.05 -10.30 5.61
CA VAL A 70 10.29 -9.04 5.69
C VAL A 70 8.91 -9.33 6.22
N ASN A 71 8.44 -8.48 7.12
CA ASN A 71 7.11 -8.54 7.70
C ASN A 71 6.13 -7.66 6.91
N PHE A 72 4.97 -8.18 6.53
CA PHE A 72 3.97 -7.47 5.75
C PHE A 72 2.67 -7.31 6.53
N ILE A 73 2.12 -6.09 6.55
CA ILE A 73 0.82 -5.81 7.15
C ILE A 73 -0.11 -5.19 6.11
N GLY A 74 -1.17 -5.92 5.75
CA GLY A 74 -2.22 -5.43 4.89
C GLY A 74 -3.26 -4.65 5.68
N VAL A 75 -3.54 -3.40 5.29
CA VAL A 75 -4.49 -2.51 5.98
C VAL A 75 -5.67 -2.19 5.08
N ASP A 76 -6.90 -2.44 5.54
CA ASP A 76 -8.14 -2.02 4.86
C ASP A 76 -9.30 -1.98 5.88
N ILE A 77 -10.31 -1.17 5.63
CA ILE A 77 -11.57 -1.17 6.41
C ILE A 77 -12.54 -2.26 5.95
N LYS A 78 -12.38 -2.79 4.73
CA LYS A 78 -13.29 -3.74 4.10
C LYS A 78 -12.96 -5.19 4.44
N GLY A 79 -13.18 -5.59 5.69
CA GLY A 79 -12.85 -6.91 6.21
C GLY A 79 -13.31 -8.10 5.34
N ALA A 80 -14.50 -8.06 4.73
CA ALA A 80 -14.96 -9.16 3.87
C ALA A 80 -14.08 -9.38 2.61
N ARG A 81 -13.28 -8.40 2.19
CA ARG A 81 -12.26 -8.57 1.14
C ARG A 81 -10.97 -9.11 1.73
N MET A 82 -10.50 -8.50 2.81
CA MET A 82 -9.29 -8.87 3.57
C MET A 82 -9.30 -10.35 3.99
N TRP A 83 -10.48 -10.90 4.31
CA TRP A 83 -10.67 -12.31 4.65
C TRP A 83 -9.97 -13.27 3.66
N THR A 84 -9.91 -12.93 2.37
CA THR A 84 -9.29 -13.79 1.35
C THR A 84 -7.79 -13.95 1.58
N GLY A 85 -7.07 -12.84 1.72
CA GLY A 85 -5.63 -12.87 1.98
C GLY A 85 -5.29 -13.42 3.36
N ALA A 86 -6.08 -13.05 4.38
CA ALA A 86 -5.88 -13.54 5.74
C ALA A 86 -6.04 -15.08 5.82
N THR A 87 -7.09 -15.62 5.17
CA THR A 87 -7.30 -17.08 5.10
C THR A 87 -6.17 -17.75 4.34
N GLN A 88 -5.74 -17.18 3.21
CA GLN A 88 -4.65 -17.73 2.41
C GLN A 88 -3.34 -17.77 3.20
N ALA A 89 -2.98 -16.68 3.88
CA ALA A 89 -1.76 -16.61 4.70
C ALA A 89 -1.75 -17.69 5.80
N LEU A 90 -2.88 -17.91 6.50
CA LEU A 90 -2.99 -18.96 7.51
C LEU A 90 -2.88 -20.36 6.90
N GLN A 91 -3.57 -20.62 5.78
CA GLN A 91 -3.52 -21.93 5.10
C GLN A 91 -2.13 -22.29 4.58
N GLU A 92 -1.35 -21.29 4.19
CA GLU A 92 0.01 -21.46 3.69
C GLU A 92 1.08 -21.37 4.81
N GLY A 93 0.67 -21.12 6.05
CA GLY A 93 1.58 -21.05 7.20
C GLY A 93 2.54 -19.86 7.17
N LEU A 94 2.13 -18.74 6.57
CA LEU A 94 2.96 -17.53 6.50
C LEU A 94 2.96 -16.81 7.85
N THR A 95 4.12 -16.78 8.51
CA THR A 95 4.30 -16.14 9.83
C THR A 95 4.70 -14.67 9.73
N ASN A 96 5.07 -14.20 8.53
CA ASN A 96 5.48 -12.82 8.24
C ASN A 96 4.34 -11.96 7.65
N VAL A 97 3.07 -12.34 7.90
CA VAL A 97 1.89 -11.62 7.38
C VAL A 97 0.90 -11.34 8.49
N ALA A 98 0.47 -10.09 8.59
CA ALA A 98 -0.67 -9.66 9.40
C ALA A 98 -1.67 -8.84 8.58
N PHE A 99 -2.89 -8.74 9.11
CA PHE A 99 -3.94 -7.89 8.55
C PHE A 99 -4.53 -6.99 9.63
N LEU A 100 -4.55 -5.69 9.37
CA LEU A 100 -5.14 -4.69 10.27
C LEU A 100 -6.39 -4.09 9.64
N ARG A 101 -7.55 -4.46 10.17
CA ARG A 101 -8.82 -3.87 9.74
C ARG A 101 -9.09 -2.59 10.49
N THR A 102 -8.76 -1.46 9.86
CA THR A 102 -8.99 -0.12 10.43
C THR A 102 -9.24 0.93 9.35
N ASN A 103 -9.57 2.14 9.79
CA ASN A 103 -9.61 3.34 8.95
C ASN A 103 -8.20 3.89 8.78
N ILE A 104 -7.72 4.06 7.54
CA ILE A 104 -6.35 4.53 7.27
C ILE A 104 -6.12 5.96 7.80
N GLU A 105 -7.19 6.74 7.98
CA GLU A 105 -7.13 8.08 8.57
C GLU A 105 -6.57 8.10 10.02
N ILE A 106 -6.56 6.96 10.70
CA ILE A 106 -6.03 6.82 12.06
C ILE A 106 -4.88 5.82 12.17
N ILE A 107 -4.21 5.55 11.05
CA ILE A 107 -3.16 4.52 10.98
C ILE A 107 -1.99 4.78 11.95
N ASP A 108 -1.72 6.03 12.25
CA ASP A 108 -0.68 6.47 13.20
C ASP A 108 -0.94 6.07 14.67
N ARG A 109 -2.11 5.50 14.98
CA ARG A 109 -2.40 4.95 16.31
C ARG A 109 -1.93 3.50 16.47
N PHE A 110 -1.49 2.86 15.41
CA PHE A 110 -1.17 1.43 15.39
C PHE A 110 0.33 1.15 15.30
N PHE A 111 1.13 2.17 15.06
CA PHE A 111 2.58 2.04 14.89
C PHE A 111 3.30 3.13 15.66
N ALA A 112 4.39 2.76 16.33
CA ALA A 112 5.29 3.71 17.01
C ALA A 112 6.21 4.42 16.00
N PRO A 113 6.84 5.54 16.39
CA PRO A 113 7.79 6.25 15.55
C PRO A 113 8.97 5.37 15.12
N GLY A 114 9.15 5.21 13.80
CA GLY A 114 10.23 4.42 13.22
C GLY A 114 9.95 2.91 13.14
N GLU A 115 8.74 2.45 13.45
CA GLU A 115 8.40 1.02 13.45
C GLU A 115 8.16 0.45 12.04
N VAL A 116 7.83 1.29 11.06
CA VAL A 116 7.53 0.89 9.69
C VAL A 116 8.62 1.39 8.74
N SER A 117 9.09 0.53 7.85
CA SER A 117 10.13 0.85 6.87
C SER A 117 9.58 1.36 5.55
N GLU A 118 8.46 0.79 5.09
CA GLU A 118 7.90 1.10 3.78
C GLU A 118 6.37 1.07 3.76
N ILE A 119 5.80 1.87 2.86
CA ILE A 119 4.35 1.93 2.59
C ILE A 119 4.11 1.68 1.10
N TRP A 120 3.21 0.76 0.79
CA TRP A 120 2.72 0.48 -0.55
C TRP A 120 1.29 0.98 -0.73
N LEU A 121 1.09 1.80 -1.77
CA LEU A 121 -0.20 2.30 -2.23
C LEU A 121 -0.51 1.64 -3.57
N THR A 122 -1.21 0.49 -3.53
CA THR A 122 -1.49 -0.32 -4.72
C THR A 122 -2.93 -0.11 -5.17
N PHE A 123 -3.12 0.46 -6.36
CA PHE A 123 -4.44 0.70 -6.99
C PHE A 123 -5.46 1.39 -6.08
N SER A 124 -4.98 2.26 -5.19
CA SER A 124 -5.83 3.04 -4.30
C SER A 124 -6.75 3.98 -5.11
N ASP A 125 -7.91 4.32 -4.52
CA ASP A 125 -8.84 5.26 -5.16
C ASP A 125 -8.17 6.64 -5.29
N PRO A 126 -8.09 7.23 -6.50
CA PRO A 126 -7.45 8.51 -6.73
C PRO A 126 -8.09 9.68 -6.00
N GLN A 127 -9.31 9.53 -5.50
CA GLN A 127 -10.01 10.57 -4.73
C GLN A 127 -9.93 11.94 -5.40
N MET A 128 -10.25 12.00 -6.70
CA MET A 128 -10.04 13.17 -7.57
C MET A 128 -10.65 14.45 -7.01
N LYS A 129 -11.80 14.34 -6.31
CA LYS A 129 -12.53 15.48 -5.72
C LYS A 129 -12.27 15.69 -4.23
N ASN A 130 -11.51 14.81 -3.58
CA ASN A 130 -11.30 14.80 -2.13
C ASN A 130 -9.82 14.61 -1.76
N PRO A 131 -9.00 15.68 -1.80
CA PRO A 131 -7.56 15.58 -1.50
C PRO A 131 -7.28 14.93 -0.14
N HIS A 132 -8.05 15.26 0.89
CA HIS A 132 -7.88 14.71 2.25
C HIS A 132 -8.15 13.21 2.37
N LYS A 133 -8.76 12.58 1.35
CA LYS A 133 -8.96 11.11 1.30
C LYS A 133 -7.98 10.39 0.38
N ARG A 134 -7.14 11.13 -0.33
CA ARG A 134 -6.15 10.59 -1.25
C ARG A 134 -4.93 10.10 -0.47
N LEU A 135 -4.64 8.81 -0.52
CA LEU A 135 -3.59 8.19 0.28
C LEU A 135 -2.18 8.74 -0.01
N SER A 136 -1.95 9.33 -1.19
CA SER A 136 -0.68 10.00 -1.51
C SER A 136 -0.69 11.51 -1.28
N SER A 137 -1.70 12.08 -0.59
CA SER A 137 -1.74 13.52 -0.27
C SER A 137 -0.78 13.88 0.86
N THR A 138 -0.44 15.17 0.95
CA THR A 138 0.37 15.70 2.06
C THR A 138 -0.27 15.42 3.41
N PHE A 139 -1.61 15.42 3.48
CA PHE A 139 -2.35 15.05 4.69
C PHE A 139 -2.02 13.64 5.19
N PHE A 140 -1.86 12.66 4.29
CA PHE A 140 -1.45 11.32 4.64
C PHE A 140 0.06 11.21 4.81
N MET A 141 0.86 11.90 4.01
CA MET A 141 2.32 11.92 4.19
C MET A 141 2.71 12.41 5.59
N GLU A 142 2.04 13.45 6.11
CA GLU A 142 2.25 13.93 7.48
C GLU A 142 1.89 12.89 8.57
N ARG A 143 0.93 11.98 8.28
CA ARG A 143 0.63 10.85 9.16
C ARG A 143 1.69 9.77 9.06
N TYR A 144 2.11 9.44 7.85
CA TYR A 144 3.11 8.41 7.62
C TYR A 144 4.45 8.74 8.28
N ARG A 145 4.87 10.00 8.28
CA ARG A 145 6.06 10.49 8.98
C ARG A 145 6.09 10.18 10.47
N ARG A 146 4.93 10.00 11.10
CA ARG A 146 4.83 9.75 12.54
C ARG A 146 5.33 8.36 12.91
N PHE A 147 5.26 7.41 12.00
CA PHE A 147 5.60 6.01 12.26
C PHE A 147 6.59 5.39 11.27
N LEU A 148 6.81 6.01 10.13
CA LEU A 148 7.87 5.59 9.21
C LEU A 148 9.26 5.82 9.83
N THR A 149 10.20 4.97 9.47
CA THR A 149 11.63 5.27 9.64
C THR A 149 11.94 6.59 8.93
N ASP A 150 12.98 7.30 9.39
CA ASP A 150 13.39 8.53 8.69
C ASP A 150 13.89 8.19 7.29
N GLY A 151 13.35 8.86 6.28
CA GLY A 151 13.60 8.51 4.89
C GLY A 151 12.95 7.20 4.44
N GLY A 152 12.02 6.64 5.20
CA GLY A 152 11.26 5.46 4.82
C GLY A 152 10.54 5.62 3.47
N LEU A 153 10.32 4.52 2.77
CA LEU A 153 9.89 4.53 1.38
C LEU A 153 8.37 4.53 1.21
N VAL A 154 7.93 5.28 0.22
CA VAL A 154 6.53 5.25 -0.23
C VAL A 154 6.50 4.80 -1.69
N HIS A 155 5.75 3.74 -1.95
CA HIS A 155 5.54 3.15 -3.28
C HIS A 155 4.13 3.47 -3.74
N LEU A 156 4.00 3.95 -4.96
CA LEU A 156 2.71 4.11 -5.64
C LEU A 156 2.70 3.25 -6.89
N LYS A 157 1.75 2.31 -6.98
CA LYS A 157 1.44 1.56 -8.20
C LYS A 157 -0.01 1.80 -8.57
N THR A 158 -0.27 2.33 -9.78
CA THR A 158 -1.61 2.78 -10.16
C THR A 158 -1.86 2.73 -11.67
N ASP A 159 -3.12 2.49 -12.04
CA ASP A 159 -3.66 2.70 -13.38
C ASP A 159 -4.03 4.17 -13.64
N SER A 160 -4.25 4.97 -12.61
CA SER A 160 -4.75 6.34 -12.65
C SER A 160 -3.71 7.34 -13.11
N ASN A 161 -3.95 8.00 -14.25
CA ASN A 161 -3.13 9.14 -14.70
C ASN A 161 -3.20 10.29 -13.70
N PHE A 162 -4.41 10.59 -13.22
CA PHE A 162 -4.62 11.64 -12.24
C PHE A 162 -3.81 11.42 -10.97
N LEU A 163 -3.89 10.23 -10.37
CA LEU A 163 -3.19 9.94 -9.12
C LEU A 163 -1.67 9.97 -9.29
N PHE A 164 -1.18 9.44 -10.40
CA PHE A 164 0.24 9.45 -10.72
C PHE A 164 0.78 10.87 -10.92
N THR A 165 0.08 11.69 -11.73
CA THR A 165 0.45 13.09 -11.97
C THR A 165 0.39 13.92 -10.68
N TYR A 166 -0.67 13.74 -9.90
CA TYR A 166 -0.79 14.41 -8.59
C TYR A 166 0.40 14.07 -7.68
N THR A 167 0.72 12.78 -7.55
CA THR A 167 1.80 12.33 -6.67
C THR A 167 3.16 12.82 -7.19
N THR A 168 3.36 12.86 -8.51
CA THR A 168 4.56 13.46 -9.11
C THR A 168 4.72 14.93 -8.69
N TYR A 169 3.67 15.74 -8.85
CA TYR A 169 3.72 17.15 -8.47
C TYR A 169 3.90 17.35 -6.95
N MET A 170 3.31 16.48 -6.15
CA MET A 170 3.50 16.50 -4.69
C MET A 170 4.96 16.21 -4.32
N VAL A 171 5.57 15.20 -4.91
CA VAL A 171 6.98 14.84 -4.71
C VAL A 171 7.90 15.98 -5.15
N GLU A 172 7.71 16.52 -6.36
CA GLU A 172 8.51 17.60 -6.93
C GLU A 172 8.38 18.91 -6.12
N ARG A 173 7.16 19.32 -5.75
CA ARG A 173 6.93 20.54 -4.98
C ARG A 173 7.61 20.49 -3.62
N ASN A 174 7.63 19.33 -2.99
CA ASN A 174 8.22 19.13 -1.68
C ASN A 174 9.68 18.67 -1.74
N ARG A 175 10.25 18.55 -2.96
CA ARG A 175 11.64 18.10 -3.19
C ARG A 175 11.95 16.79 -2.46
N LEU A 176 10.97 15.88 -2.42
CA LEU A 176 11.17 14.57 -1.83
C LEU A 176 12.13 13.76 -2.72
N PRO A 177 13.05 12.97 -2.14
CA PRO A 177 13.94 12.13 -2.93
C PRO A 177 13.16 11.12 -3.77
N LEU A 178 13.08 11.37 -5.09
CA LEU A 178 12.45 10.47 -6.05
C LEU A 178 13.49 9.43 -6.49
N LEU A 179 13.29 8.17 -6.10
CA LEU A 179 14.22 7.08 -6.37
C LEU A 179 13.94 6.39 -7.71
N PHE A 180 12.67 6.27 -8.07
CA PHE A 180 12.27 5.67 -9.34
C PHE A 180 10.90 6.17 -9.80
N ARG A 181 10.70 6.32 -11.12
CA ARG A 181 9.41 6.66 -11.73
C ARG A 181 9.30 6.08 -13.13
N THR A 182 8.16 5.47 -13.43
CA THR A 182 7.78 5.04 -14.79
C THR A 182 6.29 5.24 -15.04
N GLU A 183 5.93 5.61 -16.26
CA GLU A 183 4.54 5.76 -16.72
C GLU A 183 4.00 4.47 -17.35
N ASP A 184 4.88 3.51 -17.62
CA ASP A 184 4.53 2.21 -18.20
C ASP A 184 5.44 1.13 -17.65
N LEU A 185 5.02 0.55 -16.54
CA LEU A 185 5.79 -0.42 -15.78
C LEU A 185 6.20 -1.65 -16.61
N TYR A 186 5.30 -2.13 -17.48
CA TYR A 186 5.49 -3.39 -18.21
C TYR A 186 6.31 -3.23 -19.49
N HIS A 187 6.40 -2.03 -20.03
CA HIS A 187 7.16 -1.74 -21.25
C HIS A 187 8.41 -0.87 -20.99
N ASP A 188 8.70 -0.55 -19.74
CA ASP A 188 9.89 0.22 -19.39
C ASP A 188 11.15 -0.61 -19.54
N LYS A 189 11.96 -0.27 -20.56
CA LYS A 189 13.19 -0.99 -20.91
C LYS A 189 14.30 -0.89 -19.84
N ARG A 190 14.18 0.04 -18.90
CA ARG A 190 15.11 0.19 -17.77
C ARG A 190 14.92 -0.91 -16.74
N LEU A 191 13.72 -1.51 -16.70
CA LEU A 191 13.42 -2.61 -15.80
C LEU A 191 13.95 -3.91 -16.41
N ARG A 192 15.02 -4.43 -15.85
CA ARG A 192 15.58 -5.73 -16.23
C ARG A 192 15.01 -6.81 -15.33
N LEU A 193 14.59 -7.91 -15.93
CA LEU A 193 14.23 -9.12 -15.22
C LEU A 193 15.53 -9.76 -14.68
N SER A 194 15.85 -9.55 -13.43
CA SER A 194 16.94 -10.24 -12.76
C SER A 194 16.43 -11.59 -12.22
N ALA A 195 17.27 -12.62 -12.30
CA ALA A 195 16.96 -13.94 -11.75
C ALA A 195 17.10 -14.00 -10.22
N ASP A 196 17.71 -12.99 -9.61
CA ASP A 196 17.92 -12.90 -8.17
C ASP A 196 16.83 -12.09 -7.50
N HIS A 197 15.82 -12.77 -6.97
CA HIS A 197 14.66 -12.18 -6.30
C HIS A 197 14.96 -11.65 -4.88
N THR A 198 16.22 -11.70 -4.41
CA THR A 198 16.56 -11.52 -3.00
C THR A 198 16.91 -10.09 -2.61
N ARG A 199 16.95 -9.13 -3.54
CA ARG A 199 17.37 -7.75 -3.25
C ARG A 199 16.21 -6.78 -3.18
N PHE A 200 15.42 -6.89 -2.11
CA PHE A 200 14.58 -5.79 -1.66
C PHE A 200 15.45 -4.83 -0.85
N PHE A 201 15.50 -3.57 -1.29
CA PHE A 201 16.29 -2.57 -0.58
C PHE A 201 15.42 -1.91 0.48
N PHE A 202 15.59 -2.41 1.69
CA PHE A 202 15.18 -1.68 2.87
C PHE A 202 16.27 -0.68 3.18
N CYS A 203 15.90 0.59 3.43
CA CYS A 203 16.82 1.59 3.94
C CYS A 203 17.38 1.13 5.29
N GLY A 204 18.48 0.46 5.28
CA GLY A 204 19.23 -0.03 6.44
C GLY A 204 20.69 0.30 6.31
N ALA A 205 21.11 1.32 7.01
CA ALA A 205 22.41 1.55 7.64
C ALA A 205 23.71 1.70 6.81
N ASN A 206 23.78 1.37 5.52
CA ASN A 206 24.94 1.72 4.70
C ASN A 206 24.45 2.24 3.35
N GLU A 207 24.44 3.56 3.19
CA GLU A 207 24.06 4.22 1.95
C GLU A 207 25.08 3.89 0.85
N PRO A 208 24.71 3.11 -0.19
CA PRO A 208 25.51 3.03 -1.41
C PRO A 208 25.51 4.40 -2.11
N GLU A 209 26.53 4.70 -2.90
CA GLU A 209 26.62 5.95 -3.69
C GLU A 209 25.36 6.11 -4.58
N GLU A 210 24.91 7.35 -4.86
CA GLU A 210 23.65 7.66 -5.56
C GLU A 210 23.43 6.86 -6.85
N LYS A 211 24.48 6.59 -7.63
CA LYS A 211 24.40 5.77 -8.84
C LYS A 211 24.12 4.29 -8.58
N GLU A 212 24.68 3.77 -7.51
CA GLU A 212 24.52 2.38 -7.10
C GLU A 212 23.13 2.17 -6.50
N GLN A 213 22.63 3.13 -5.74
CA GLN A 213 21.24 3.15 -5.23
C GLN A 213 20.21 3.17 -6.36
N GLN A 214 20.43 3.96 -7.41
CA GLN A 214 19.53 4.03 -8.56
C GLN A 214 19.51 2.71 -9.34
N THR A 215 20.67 2.10 -9.59
CA THR A 215 20.77 0.82 -10.29
C THR A 215 20.13 -0.31 -9.49
N LEU A 216 20.39 -0.37 -8.20
CA LEU A 216 19.83 -1.37 -7.29
C LEU A 216 18.30 -1.19 -7.12
N ALA A 217 17.83 0.06 -7.09
CA ALA A 217 16.42 0.38 -7.05
C ALA A 217 15.68 -0.04 -8.33
N GLU A 218 16.31 0.17 -9.47
CA GLU A 218 15.78 -0.23 -10.78
C GLU A 218 15.74 -1.76 -10.91
N GLU A 219 16.75 -2.46 -10.44
CA GLU A 219 16.80 -3.94 -10.41
C GLU A 219 15.73 -4.52 -9.50
N ALA A 220 15.55 -3.99 -8.29
CA ALA A 220 14.53 -4.43 -7.36
C ALA A 220 13.11 -4.19 -7.90
N ALA A 221 12.83 -3.00 -8.44
CA ALA A 221 11.56 -2.70 -9.08
C ALA A 221 11.29 -3.61 -10.28
N GLY A 222 12.34 -3.91 -11.10
CA GLY A 222 12.24 -4.79 -12.24
C GLY A 222 11.89 -6.24 -11.88
N ASN A 223 12.34 -6.72 -10.73
CA ASN A 223 12.13 -8.11 -10.32
C ASN A 223 10.74 -8.39 -9.77
N ILE A 224 10.17 -7.44 -9.03
CA ILE A 224 8.95 -7.67 -8.28
C ILE A 224 7.73 -7.20 -9.03
N LEU A 225 7.80 -5.98 -9.53
CA LEU A 225 6.63 -5.28 -10.03
C LEU A 225 6.05 -5.90 -11.30
N PRO A 226 6.85 -6.30 -12.31
CA PRO A 226 6.33 -6.97 -13.50
C PRO A 226 5.91 -8.43 -13.26
N ASN A 227 6.53 -9.09 -12.28
CA ASN A 227 6.28 -10.51 -12.02
C ASN A 227 5.11 -10.75 -11.07
N PHE A 228 4.61 -9.71 -10.40
CA PHE A 228 3.49 -9.81 -9.48
C PHE A 228 2.32 -8.95 -9.94
N GLN A 229 1.32 -9.60 -10.55
CA GLN A 229 0.09 -8.95 -11.02
C GLN A 229 -1.08 -9.33 -10.14
N THR A 230 -1.81 -8.32 -9.65
CA THR A 230 -3.10 -8.56 -8.99
C THR A 230 -4.21 -8.78 -10.01
N TYR A 231 -5.32 -9.35 -9.56
CA TYR A 231 -6.53 -9.52 -10.37
C TYR A 231 -7.04 -8.19 -10.97
N TYR A 232 -6.98 -7.09 -10.21
CA TYR A 232 -7.38 -5.78 -10.73
C TYR A 232 -6.42 -5.27 -11.79
N GLU A 233 -5.15 -5.51 -11.63
CA GLU A 233 -4.10 -5.08 -12.54
C GLU A 233 -4.23 -5.75 -13.91
N SER A 234 -4.44 -7.08 -13.94
CA SER A 234 -4.67 -7.80 -15.19
C SER A 234 -5.87 -7.23 -15.97
N GLN A 235 -6.94 -6.87 -15.29
CA GLN A 235 -8.11 -6.25 -15.92
C GLN A 235 -7.82 -4.88 -16.57
N TRP A 236 -6.91 -4.09 -15.98
CA TRP A 236 -6.53 -2.79 -16.55
C TRP A 236 -5.61 -2.95 -17.75
N ILE A 237 -4.64 -3.87 -17.66
CA ILE A 237 -3.75 -4.21 -18.76
C ILE A 237 -4.53 -4.75 -19.97
N GLU A 238 -5.50 -5.64 -19.76
CA GLU A 238 -6.41 -6.16 -20.80
C GLU A 238 -7.22 -5.04 -21.50
N ARG A 239 -7.43 -3.91 -20.84
CA ARG A 239 -8.10 -2.73 -21.39
C ARG A 239 -7.15 -1.75 -22.04
N GLY A 240 -5.87 -2.07 -22.17
CA GLY A 240 -4.85 -1.22 -22.76
C GLY A 240 -4.42 -0.04 -21.90
N LEU A 241 -4.63 -0.10 -20.57
CA LEU A 241 -4.17 0.93 -19.65
C LEU A 241 -2.78 0.61 -19.15
N ASN A 242 -1.88 1.58 -19.25
CA ASN A 242 -0.54 1.46 -18.70
C ASN A 242 -0.58 1.51 -17.17
N ILE A 243 0.17 0.64 -16.54
CA ILE A 243 0.37 0.67 -15.09
C ILE A 243 1.60 1.54 -14.79
N LYS A 244 1.39 2.51 -13.93
CA LYS A 244 2.40 3.48 -13.52
C LYS A 244 2.94 3.12 -12.16
N TYR A 245 4.21 3.43 -11.95
CA TYR A 245 4.86 3.20 -10.68
C TYR A 245 5.81 4.34 -10.33
N MET A 246 5.88 4.66 -9.05
CA MET A 246 6.94 5.50 -8.49
C MET A 246 7.30 5.06 -7.08
N ARG A 247 8.54 5.38 -6.70
CA ARG A 247 9.06 5.19 -5.36
C ARG A 247 9.85 6.42 -4.94
N PHE A 248 9.57 6.92 -3.75
CA PHE A 248 10.25 8.07 -3.18
C PHE A 248 10.46 7.88 -1.68
N ALA A 249 11.48 8.54 -1.14
CA ALA A 249 11.71 8.58 0.30
C ALA A 249 10.88 9.71 0.93
N LEU A 250 10.43 9.48 2.16
CA LEU A 250 9.67 10.45 2.95
C LEU A 250 10.46 10.85 4.20
N PRO A 251 11.27 11.92 4.14
CA PRO A 251 11.98 12.44 5.31
C PRO A 251 11.02 12.86 6.41
N ARG A 252 11.41 12.65 7.66
CA ARG A 252 10.57 12.96 8.82
C ARG A 252 10.34 14.46 8.97
N GLU A 253 11.32 15.28 8.61
CA GLU A 253 11.29 16.72 8.77
C GLU A 253 10.87 17.48 7.51
N GLY A 254 10.60 18.77 7.68
CA GLY A 254 10.19 19.68 6.62
C GLY A 254 8.67 19.82 6.49
N ARG A 255 8.20 21.00 6.12
CA ARG A 255 6.77 21.27 5.88
C ARG A 255 6.39 20.75 4.50
N LEU A 256 5.31 19.99 4.42
CA LEU A 256 4.73 19.55 3.14
C LEU A 256 3.67 20.52 2.64
N GLU A 257 3.69 20.80 1.35
CA GLU A 257 2.75 21.65 0.66
C GLU A 257 2.03 20.89 -0.45
N GLU A 258 0.72 21.07 -0.54
CA GLU A 258 -0.10 20.51 -1.61
C GLU A 258 0.29 21.09 -2.97
N PRO A 259 0.30 20.31 -4.05
CA PRO A 259 0.48 20.83 -5.41
C PRO A 259 -0.69 21.73 -5.80
N LEU A 260 -0.37 22.83 -6.50
CA LEU A 260 -1.35 23.84 -6.94
C LEU A 260 -1.78 23.66 -8.40
N ALA A 261 -1.19 22.69 -9.12
CA ALA A 261 -1.47 22.48 -10.52
C ALA A 261 -2.88 21.87 -10.72
N GLU A 262 -3.56 22.34 -11.76
CA GLU A 262 -4.75 21.67 -12.27
C GLU A 262 -4.34 20.36 -12.97
N ILE A 263 -5.04 19.28 -12.67
CA ILE A 263 -4.76 17.94 -13.18
C ILE A 263 -6.02 17.41 -13.85
N GLU A 264 -5.86 16.91 -15.06
CA GLU A 264 -6.94 16.29 -15.81
C GLU A 264 -7.49 15.06 -15.07
N LEU A 265 -8.82 14.95 -15.03
CA LEU A 265 -9.49 13.88 -14.32
C LEU A 265 -9.50 12.59 -15.15
N ASP A 266 -9.43 11.45 -14.49
CA ASP A 266 -9.54 10.14 -15.14
C ASP A 266 -10.99 9.87 -15.58
N ASP A 267 -11.27 9.87 -16.86
CA ASP A 267 -12.61 9.62 -17.40
C ASP A 267 -13.08 8.18 -17.23
N TYR A 268 -12.21 7.19 -17.40
CA TYR A 268 -12.56 5.78 -17.40
C TYR A 268 -13.06 5.24 -16.05
N ARG A 269 -12.70 5.89 -14.94
CA ARG A 269 -13.18 5.52 -13.59
C ARG A 269 -14.61 5.99 -13.33
N SER A 270 -15.08 6.99 -14.10
CA SER A 270 -16.48 7.47 -14.03
C SER A 270 -17.45 6.59 -14.81
N TYR A 271 -16.99 5.76 -15.73
CA TYR A 271 -17.82 5.05 -16.70
C TYR A 271 -18.63 3.85 -16.19
N LYS A 272 -18.48 3.35 -14.97
CA LYS A 272 -19.32 2.22 -14.51
C LYS A 272 -19.52 2.16 -13.00
N ARG A 273 -20.18 3.14 -12.44
CA ARG A 273 -21.21 2.84 -11.46
C ARG A 273 -22.55 2.99 -12.20
N PRO A 274 -23.29 1.90 -12.51
CA PRO A 274 -24.66 2.05 -12.90
C PRO A 274 -25.31 2.88 -11.78
N LYS A 275 -25.95 4.01 -12.15
CA LYS A 275 -26.82 4.72 -11.21
C LYS A 275 -27.68 3.65 -10.58
N ARG A 276 -27.58 3.43 -9.27
CA ARG A 276 -28.58 2.64 -8.56
C ARG A 276 -29.88 3.30 -8.92
N SER A 277 -30.70 2.62 -9.72
CA SER A 277 -32.05 3.06 -9.98
C SER A 277 -32.65 3.33 -8.61
N SER A 278 -33.03 4.58 -8.37
CA SER A 278 -33.94 4.92 -7.30
C SER A 278 -35.08 3.96 -7.48
N ARG A 279 -35.27 3.00 -6.56
CA ARG A 279 -36.45 2.19 -6.50
C ARG A 279 -37.58 3.20 -6.42
N GLU A 280 -38.39 3.27 -7.47
CA GLU A 280 -39.68 3.86 -7.44
C GLU A 280 -40.39 3.33 -6.21
N LYS A 281 -40.79 4.24 -5.34
CA LYS A 281 -41.71 3.94 -4.29
C LYS A 281 -43.01 3.56 -5.01
N ALA A 282 -43.27 2.26 -5.11
CA ALA A 282 -44.58 1.79 -5.48
C ALA A 282 -45.59 2.30 -4.43
N GLN A 283 -46.58 2.95 -4.96
CA GLN A 283 -47.78 3.40 -4.24
C GLN A 283 -48.53 2.22 -3.57
#